data_7ebf259fff5531c4674f34172db27e92
#
_entry.id   7ebf259fff5531c4674f34172db27e92
#
_cell.length_a   1.000
_cell.length_b   1.000
_cell.length_c   1.000
_cell.angle_alpha   90.00
_cell.angle_beta   90.00
_cell.angle_gamma   90.00
#
_symmetry.space_group_name_H-M   'P 1'
#
loop_
_entity.id
_entity.type
_entity.pdbx_description
1 polymer ?
#
loop_
_entity_poly.entity_id
_entity_poly.type
_entity_poly.pdbx_seq_one_letter_code
_entity_poly.pdbx_strand_id
1 'polypeptide(L)'
;QRQMCIRDRYIFFSIKRPFYQSTQKLFLDKISKEVYFSFAHSFFEKEGKELPEEIFDKVYTWVDGHTWYVQYLLNRLFALPEKTLSPELLDSLMMEILREEEYTYQTYFQLLTFNQIQLLKAIAKEGIVREVNAAAFIKKYDLKAVSSVNTSLRILIDKEFILRQPDGYIVYDRFMSIWLSRI
;
A
#
# COMPACT_ATOMS: atom_id res chain seq x y z
N GLN A 1 6.60 -2.56 -13.00
CA GLN A 1 7.43 -1.68 -12.12
C GLN A 1 7.28 -2.00 -10.62
N ARG A 2 6.07 -2.40 -10.12
CA ARG A 2 5.89 -2.81 -8.71
C ARG A 2 6.78 -4.00 -8.30
N GLN A 3 6.95 -4.99 -9.17
CA GLN A 3 7.78 -6.17 -8.90
C GLN A 3 9.29 -5.89 -8.92
N MET A 4 9.73 -4.88 -9.66
CA MET A 4 11.15 -4.53 -9.75
C MET A 4 11.74 -4.07 -8.41
N CYS A 5 11.05 -3.22 -7.66
CA CYS A 5 11.62 -2.64 -6.43
C CYS A 5 11.90 -3.66 -5.31
N ILE A 6 11.11 -4.73 -5.17
CA ILE A 6 11.31 -5.74 -4.12
C ILE A 6 12.28 -6.82 -4.57
N ARG A 7 12.16 -7.27 -5.82
CA ARG A 7 13.08 -8.25 -6.41
C ARG A 7 14.48 -7.70 -6.49
N ASP A 8 14.64 -6.41 -6.79
CA ASP A 8 15.92 -5.73 -6.79
C ASP A 8 16.50 -5.62 -5.38
N ARG A 9 15.70 -5.34 -4.35
CA ARG A 9 16.12 -5.41 -2.95
C ARG A 9 16.72 -6.77 -2.62
N TYR A 10 16.06 -7.86 -2.99
CA TYR A 10 16.55 -9.21 -2.70
C TYR A 10 17.84 -9.55 -3.45
N ILE A 11 17.97 -9.09 -4.70
CA ILE A 11 19.16 -9.31 -5.54
C ILE A 11 20.36 -8.53 -5.01
N PHE A 12 20.18 -7.29 -4.58
CA PHE A 12 21.28 -6.40 -4.17
C PHE A 12 21.59 -6.47 -2.66
N PHE A 13 20.65 -6.88 -1.81
CA PHE A 13 20.80 -6.82 -0.35
C PHE A 13 20.99 -8.18 0.31
N SER A 14 20.93 -9.28 -0.40
CA SER A 14 21.22 -10.60 0.15
C SER A 14 22.71 -10.89 0.13
N ILE A 15 23.28 -11.19 1.31
CA ILE A 15 24.71 -11.55 1.52
C ILE A 15 25.18 -12.67 0.59
N LYS A 16 24.27 -13.52 0.13
CA LYS A 16 24.54 -14.66 -0.75
C LYS A 16 24.55 -14.32 -2.24
N ARG A 17 24.43 -13.04 -2.64
CA ARG A 17 24.33 -12.64 -4.04
C ARG A 17 25.58 -11.87 -4.49
N PRO A 18 26.02 -12.03 -5.76
CA PRO A 18 27.29 -11.49 -6.25
C PRO A 18 27.36 -9.95 -6.25
N PHE A 19 26.23 -9.26 -6.18
CA PHE A 19 26.16 -7.78 -6.19
C PHE A 19 26.03 -7.14 -4.81
N TYR A 20 26.14 -7.92 -3.71
CA TYR A 20 25.91 -7.43 -2.34
C TYR A 20 26.76 -6.22 -1.92
N GLN A 21 27.99 -6.11 -2.41
CA GLN A 21 28.92 -5.02 -2.06
C GLN A 21 29.27 -4.10 -3.26
N SER A 22 28.70 -4.33 -4.43
CA SER A 22 29.06 -3.60 -5.66
C SER A 22 28.25 -2.33 -5.89
N THR A 23 27.29 -2.01 -5.01
CA THR A 23 26.40 -0.86 -5.15
C THR A 23 26.37 0.01 -3.91
N GLN A 24 26.36 1.33 -4.11
CA GLN A 24 26.09 2.27 -3.03
C GLN A 24 24.59 2.28 -2.71
N LYS A 25 24.24 2.15 -1.43
CA LYS A 25 22.85 2.14 -0.97
C LYS A 25 22.36 3.57 -0.81
N LEU A 26 21.38 3.96 -1.58
CA LEU A 26 20.64 5.19 -1.39
C LEU A 26 19.26 4.86 -0.82
N PHE A 27 18.98 5.31 0.38
CA PHE A 27 17.66 5.19 0.98
C PHE A 27 16.84 6.42 0.60
N LEU A 28 15.71 6.20 -0.07
CA LEU A 28 14.76 7.25 -0.40
C LEU A 28 13.58 7.13 0.56
N ASP A 29 13.40 8.17 1.37
CA ASP A 29 12.23 8.31 2.22
C ASP A 29 11.02 8.83 1.43
N LYS A 30 9.86 8.89 2.08
CA LYS A 30 8.67 9.52 1.53
C LYS A 30 8.96 10.99 1.27
N ILE A 31 8.46 11.52 0.15
CA ILE A 31 8.47 12.97 -0.10
C ILE A 31 7.57 13.63 0.95
N SER A 32 8.05 14.68 1.61
CA SER A 32 7.23 15.37 2.61
C SER A 32 5.94 15.92 1.96
N LYS A 33 4.85 15.93 2.72
CA LYS A 33 3.53 16.31 2.24
C LYS A 33 3.54 17.71 1.61
N GLU A 34 4.17 18.66 2.28
CA GLU A 34 4.23 20.07 1.88
C GLU A 34 4.98 20.25 0.55
N VAL A 35 6.14 19.60 0.42
CA VAL A 35 6.95 19.66 -0.80
C VAL A 35 6.19 19.01 -1.96
N TYR A 36 5.55 17.87 -1.71
CA TYR A 36 4.82 17.15 -2.74
C TYR A 36 3.56 17.90 -3.17
N PHE A 37 2.84 18.51 -2.21
CA PHE A 37 1.68 19.36 -2.51
C PHE A 37 2.08 20.53 -3.42
N SER A 38 3.10 21.30 -3.03
CA SER A 38 3.58 22.46 -3.81
C SER A 38 3.93 22.06 -5.25
N PHE A 39 4.59 20.92 -5.42
CA PHE A 39 4.92 20.38 -6.74
C PHE A 39 3.65 20.01 -7.54
N ALA A 40 2.75 19.22 -6.96
CA ALA A 40 1.53 18.76 -7.62
C ALA A 40 0.62 19.93 -7.98
N HIS A 41 0.39 20.87 -7.05
CA HIS A 41 -0.43 22.07 -7.24
C HIS A 41 0.06 22.88 -8.43
N SER A 42 1.38 23.09 -8.57
CA SER A 42 1.94 23.85 -9.69
C SER A 42 1.65 23.22 -11.07
N PHE A 43 1.50 21.90 -11.14
CA PHE A 43 1.13 21.19 -12.38
C PHE A 43 -0.35 21.37 -12.71
N PHE A 44 -1.22 21.29 -11.70
CA PHE A 44 -2.65 21.51 -11.89
C PHE A 44 -2.93 22.96 -12.35
N GLU A 45 -2.32 23.96 -11.71
CA GLU A 45 -2.46 25.36 -12.08
C GLU A 45 -2.05 25.66 -13.54
N LYS A 46 -0.93 25.07 -14.02
CA LYS A 46 -0.48 25.25 -15.41
C LYS A 46 -1.52 24.84 -16.44
N GLU A 47 -2.36 23.87 -16.13
CA GLU A 47 -3.44 23.39 -16.99
C GLU A 47 -4.80 24.01 -16.65
N GLY A 48 -4.81 25.05 -15.80
CA GLY A 48 -6.03 25.75 -15.39
C GLY A 48 -6.97 24.91 -14.53
N LYS A 49 -6.41 23.97 -13.77
CA LYS A 49 -7.11 23.13 -12.82
C LYS A 49 -6.75 23.52 -11.40
N GLU A 50 -7.67 23.32 -10.48
CA GLU A 50 -7.49 23.58 -9.07
C GLU A 50 -7.31 22.24 -8.33
N LEU A 51 -6.20 22.10 -7.57
CA LEU A 51 -5.98 21.03 -6.63
C LEU A 51 -6.10 21.58 -5.21
N PRO A 52 -7.25 21.44 -4.54
CA PRO A 52 -7.40 21.88 -3.15
C PRO A 52 -6.46 21.08 -2.23
N GLU A 53 -5.90 21.76 -1.23
CA GLU A 53 -5.00 21.14 -0.25
C GLU A 53 -5.68 19.97 0.49
N GLU A 54 -6.96 20.12 0.82
CA GLU A 54 -7.76 19.06 1.45
C GLU A 54 -7.82 17.77 0.60
N ILE A 55 -7.96 17.91 -0.72
CA ILE A 55 -7.98 16.77 -1.65
C ILE A 55 -6.62 16.10 -1.67
N PHE A 56 -5.54 16.88 -1.75
CA PHE A 56 -4.19 16.36 -1.71
C PHE A 56 -3.90 15.65 -0.37
N ASP A 57 -4.28 16.25 0.75
CA ASP A 57 -4.13 15.68 2.09
C ASP A 57 -4.82 14.32 2.21
N LYS A 58 -6.04 14.24 1.70
CA LYS A 58 -6.81 12.99 1.68
C LYS A 58 -6.13 11.93 0.82
N VAL A 59 -5.65 12.28 -0.37
CA VAL A 59 -4.86 11.39 -1.24
C VAL A 59 -3.60 10.91 -0.55
N TYR A 60 -2.81 11.83 0.02
CA TYR A 60 -1.54 11.52 0.66
C TYR A 60 -1.71 10.60 1.87
N THR A 61 -2.65 10.92 2.75
CA THR A 61 -2.95 10.14 3.96
C THR A 61 -3.47 8.74 3.62
N TRP A 62 -4.29 8.63 2.62
CA TRP A 62 -4.94 7.39 2.20
C TRP A 62 -3.96 6.29 1.82
N VAL A 63 -2.90 6.67 1.11
CA VAL A 63 -1.85 5.74 0.68
C VAL A 63 -0.57 5.88 1.50
N ASP A 64 -0.69 6.50 2.69
CA ASP A 64 0.42 6.67 3.63
C ASP A 64 1.64 7.33 2.97
N GLY A 65 1.42 8.33 2.12
CA GLY A 65 2.47 9.09 1.44
C GLY A 65 3.35 8.28 0.48
N HIS A 66 2.95 7.06 0.11
CA HIS A 66 3.73 6.25 -0.81
C HIS A 66 3.72 6.86 -2.20
N THR A 67 4.86 7.35 -2.67
CA THR A 67 5.03 8.19 -3.85
C THR A 67 4.33 7.66 -5.09
N TRP A 68 4.45 6.35 -5.38
CA TRP A 68 3.83 5.74 -6.56
C TRP A 68 2.29 5.83 -6.52
N TYR A 69 1.68 5.53 -5.35
CA TYR A 69 0.22 5.57 -5.21
C TYR A 69 -0.31 7.00 -5.21
N VAL A 70 0.42 7.93 -4.56
CA VAL A 70 0.07 9.37 -4.60
C VAL A 70 0.10 9.85 -6.05
N GLN A 71 1.17 9.57 -6.80
CA GLN A 71 1.29 9.95 -8.19
C GLN A 71 0.19 9.33 -9.06
N TYR A 72 -0.11 8.05 -8.86
CA TYR A 72 -1.18 7.36 -9.59
C TYR A 72 -2.53 8.04 -9.38
N LEU A 73 -2.89 8.33 -8.14
CA LEU A 73 -4.15 9.02 -7.80
C LEU A 73 -4.20 10.44 -8.37
N LEU A 74 -3.12 11.20 -8.23
CA LEU A 74 -3.04 12.56 -8.79
C LEU A 74 -3.14 12.55 -10.32
N ASN A 75 -2.54 11.60 -11.01
CA ASN A 75 -2.66 11.46 -12.45
C ASN A 75 -4.11 11.15 -12.87
N ARG A 76 -4.80 10.27 -12.13
CA ARG A 76 -6.22 9.97 -12.39
C ARG A 76 -7.10 11.20 -12.17
N LEU A 77 -6.88 11.96 -11.08
CA LEU A 77 -7.57 13.22 -10.79
C LEU A 77 -7.28 14.27 -11.86
N PHE A 78 -6.02 14.38 -12.29
CA PHE A 78 -5.62 15.32 -13.33
C PHE A 78 -6.28 15.04 -14.69
N ALA A 79 -6.51 13.77 -15.01
CA ALA A 79 -7.17 13.34 -16.26
C ALA A 79 -8.68 13.60 -16.28
N LEU A 80 -9.31 13.88 -15.14
CA LEU A 80 -10.75 14.19 -15.09
C LEU A 80 -11.04 15.50 -15.82
N PRO A 81 -12.23 15.66 -16.44
CA PRO A 81 -12.60 16.87 -17.17
C PRO A 81 -12.85 18.08 -16.24
N GLU A 82 -13.15 17.85 -14.98
CA GLU A 82 -13.45 18.85 -13.98
C GLU A 82 -12.25 19.76 -13.73
N LYS A 83 -12.48 21.07 -13.62
CA LYS A 83 -11.45 22.05 -13.28
C LYS A 83 -11.20 22.17 -11.78
N THR A 84 -12.25 21.97 -10.97
CA THR A 84 -12.19 22.00 -9.52
C THR A 84 -12.54 20.62 -8.98
N LEU A 85 -11.66 20.08 -8.15
CA LEU A 85 -11.82 18.77 -7.54
C LEU A 85 -12.62 18.88 -6.24
N SER A 86 -13.57 17.96 -6.04
CA SER A 86 -14.34 17.86 -4.79
C SER A 86 -14.03 16.56 -4.02
N PRO A 87 -14.32 16.51 -2.71
CA PRO A 87 -14.19 15.28 -1.92
C PRO A 87 -15.01 14.11 -2.47
N GLU A 88 -16.23 14.38 -2.98
CA GLU A 88 -17.12 13.36 -3.55
C GLU A 88 -16.54 12.76 -4.83
N LEU A 89 -15.92 13.62 -5.65
CA LEU A 89 -15.25 13.20 -6.88
C LEU A 89 -14.06 12.28 -6.56
N LEU A 90 -13.25 12.65 -5.56
CA LEU A 90 -12.15 11.82 -5.09
C LEU A 90 -12.67 10.48 -4.57
N ASP A 91 -13.70 10.46 -3.72
CA ASP A 91 -14.26 9.22 -3.16
C ASP A 91 -14.81 8.31 -4.28
N SER A 92 -15.46 8.88 -5.29
CA SER A 92 -15.93 8.14 -6.46
C SER A 92 -14.80 7.52 -7.26
N LEU A 93 -13.74 8.28 -7.52
CA LEU A 93 -12.54 7.79 -8.21
C LEU A 93 -11.88 6.64 -7.45
N MET A 94 -11.80 6.73 -6.12
CA MET A 94 -11.22 5.66 -5.33
C MET A 94 -12.05 4.39 -5.37
N MET A 95 -13.35 4.51 -5.30
CA MET A 95 -14.22 3.35 -5.43
C MET A 95 -14.09 2.70 -6.82
N GLU A 96 -13.93 3.50 -7.86
CA GLU A 96 -13.66 3.01 -9.21
C GLU A 96 -12.35 2.21 -9.27
N ILE A 97 -11.25 2.77 -8.76
CA ILE A 97 -9.94 2.10 -8.71
C ILE A 97 -10.02 0.78 -7.94
N LEU A 98 -10.70 0.74 -6.79
CA LEU A 98 -10.86 -0.50 -6.03
C LEU A 98 -11.68 -1.56 -6.77
N ARG A 99 -12.70 -1.15 -7.56
CA ARG A 99 -13.47 -2.07 -8.42
C ARG A 99 -12.64 -2.60 -9.58
N GLU A 100 -11.83 -1.75 -10.21
CA GLU A 100 -10.92 -2.16 -11.29
C GLU A 100 -9.94 -3.25 -10.81
N GLU A 101 -9.42 -3.10 -9.58
CA GLU A 101 -8.45 -4.05 -9.00
C GLU A 101 -9.10 -5.29 -8.35
N GLU A 102 -10.40 -5.28 -8.08
CA GLU A 102 -11.09 -6.35 -7.34
C GLU A 102 -10.92 -7.73 -7.97
N TYR A 103 -11.05 -7.83 -9.28
CA TYR A 103 -10.87 -9.11 -10.00
C TYR A 103 -9.45 -9.65 -9.79
N THR A 104 -8.44 -8.79 -9.84
CA THR A 104 -7.04 -9.14 -9.57
C THR A 104 -6.89 -9.68 -8.14
N TYR A 105 -7.48 -8.99 -7.16
CA TYR A 105 -7.40 -9.39 -5.76
C TYR A 105 -8.11 -10.71 -5.48
N GLN A 106 -9.28 -10.94 -6.10
CA GLN A 106 -9.99 -12.23 -6.01
C GLN A 106 -9.16 -13.36 -6.61
N THR A 107 -8.45 -13.11 -7.71
CA THR A 107 -7.53 -14.11 -8.30
C THR A 107 -6.37 -14.43 -7.34
N TYR A 108 -5.83 -13.42 -6.66
CA TYR A 108 -4.80 -13.67 -5.65
C TYR A 108 -5.30 -14.51 -4.47
N PHE A 109 -6.56 -14.39 -4.08
CA PHE A 109 -7.13 -15.21 -3.02
C PHE A 109 -7.14 -16.69 -3.37
N GLN A 110 -7.26 -17.06 -4.64
CA GLN A 110 -7.17 -18.46 -5.07
C GLN A 110 -5.78 -19.08 -4.83
N LEU A 111 -4.75 -18.25 -4.67
CA LEU A 111 -3.37 -18.65 -4.35
C LEU A 111 -3.09 -18.75 -2.85
N LEU A 112 -4.07 -18.41 -2.00
CA LEU A 112 -3.93 -18.33 -0.56
C LEU A 112 -4.88 -19.30 0.14
N THR A 113 -4.43 -19.85 1.27
CA THR A 113 -5.29 -20.62 2.15
C THR A 113 -6.22 -19.72 2.97
N PHE A 114 -7.31 -20.27 3.49
CA PHE A 114 -8.24 -19.55 4.35
C PHE A 114 -7.52 -18.81 5.50
N ASN A 115 -6.60 -19.47 6.22
CA ASN A 115 -5.87 -18.84 7.33
C ASN A 115 -4.97 -17.68 6.88
N GLN A 116 -4.39 -17.77 5.68
CA GLN A 116 -3.60 -16.67 5.11
C GLN A 116 -4.49 -15.47 4.76
N ILE A 117 -5.66 -15.71 4.17
CA ILE A 117 -6.63 -14.65 3.85
C ILE A 117 -7.11 -13.97 5.15
N GLN A 118 -7.46 -14.74 6.19
CA GLN A 118 -7.91 -14.16 7.46
C GLN A 118 -6.82 -13.30 8.12
N LEU A 119 -5.57 -13.76 8.12
CA LEU A 119 -4.45 -12.97 8.65
C LEU A 119 -4.22 -11.70 7.83
N LEU A 120 -4.29 -11.80 6.49
CA LEU A 120 -4.10 -10.66 5.58
C LEU A 120 -5.19 -9.59 5.82
N LYS A 121 -6.47 -10.01 5.96
CA LYS A 121 -7.59 -9.13 6.30
C LYS A 121 -7.39 -8.48 7.68
N ALA A 122 -6.97 -9.25 8.67
CA ALA A 122 -6.74 -8.74 10.03
C ALA A 122 -5.67 -7.63 10.04
N ILE A 123 -4.56 -7.84 9.32
CA ILE A 123 -3.49 -6.83 9.21
C ILE A 123 -3.99 -5.60 8.43
N ALA A 124 -4.77 -5.78 7.37
CA ALA A 124 -5.35 -4.67 6.62
C ALA A 124 -6.27 -3.78 7.48
N LYS A 125 -7.10 -4.40 8.35
CA LYS A 125 -8.01 -3.67 9.24
C LYS A 125 -7.30 -2.86 10.33
N GLU A 126 -6.14 -3.32 10.79
CA GLU A 126 -5.31 -2.56 11.76
C GLU A 126 -4.41 -1.51 11.07
N GLY A 127 -4.18 -1.64 9.76
CA GLY A 127 -3.21 -0.84 9.02
C GLY A 127 -1.77 -1.25 9.27
N ILE A 128 -1.32 -1.28 10.54
CA ILE A 128 -0.01 -1.76 10.97
C ILE A 128 -0.13 -2.62 12.22
N VAL A 129 0.50 -3.78 12.23
CA VAL A 129 0.47 -4.73 13.37
C VAL A 129 1.90 -5.00 13.84
N ARG A 130 2.21 -4.57 15.07
CA ARG A 130 3.54 -4.81 15.68
C ARG A 130 3.74 -6.27 16.06
N GLU A 131 2.73 -6.86 16.70
CA GLU A 131 2.77 -8.21 17.27
C GLU A 131 1.59 -9.05 16.78
N VAL A 132 1.76 -9.72 15.65
CA VAL A 132 0.72 -10.59 15.06
C VAL A 132 0.39 -11.81 15.94
N ASN A 133 1.27 -12.14 16.90
CA ASN A 133 1.13 -13.25 17.84
C ASN A 133 0.51 -12.83 19.16
N ALA A 134 0.20 -11.54 19.36
CA ALA A 134 -0.45 -11.08 20.58
C ALA A 134 -1.81 -11.76 20.76
N ALA A 135 -2.08 -12.27 21.95
CA ALA A 135 -3.33 -12.96 22.25
C ALA A 135 -4.57 -12.09 21.96
N ALA A 136 -4.46 -10.78 22.22
CA ALA A 136 -5.52 -9.82 21.92
C ALA A 136 -5.82 -9.73 20.41
N PHE A 137 -4.79 -9.68 19.56
CA PHE A 137 -4.94 -9.64 18.12
C PHE A 137 -5.55 -10.94 17.57
N ILE A 138 -5.03 -12.09 18.02
CA ILE A 138 -5.54 -13.41 17.64
C ILE A 138 -7.02 -13.54 18.02
N LYS A 139 -7.38 -13.16 19.24
CA LYS A 139 -8.76 -13.21 19.72
C LYS A 139 -9.67 -12.23 18.97
N LYS A 140 -9.21 -11.01 18.71
CA LYS A 140 -9.99 -9.97 18.02
C LYS A 140 -10.44 -10.40 16.62
N TYR A 141 -9.57 -11.14 15.91
CA TYR A 141 -9.82 -11.56 14.52
C TYR A 141 -10.14 -13.04 14.37
N ASP A 142 -10.39 -13.74 15.46
CA ASP A 142 -10.68 -15.19 15.49
C ASP A 142 -9.66 -16.01 14.68
N LEU A 143 -8.38 -15.64 14.86
CA LEU A 143 -7.30 -16.35 14.17
C LEU A 143 -7.00 -17.66 14.87
N LYS A 144 -6.42 -18.60 14.13
CA LYS A 144 -6.00 -19.89 14.70
C LYS A 144 -4.81 -19.74 15.65
N ALA A 145 -4.34 -20.89 16.16
CA ALA A 145 -3.20 -20.96 17.07
C ALA A 145 -1.97 -20.18 16.55
N VAL A 146 -1.15 -19.67 17.47
CA VAL A 146 0.08 -18.88 17.19
C VAL A 146 0.96 -19.52 16.12
N SER A 147 1.12 -20.86 16.15
CA SER A 147 1.93 -21.58 15.15
C SER A 147 1.37 -21.45 13.73
N SER A 148 0.03 -21.48 13.58
CA SER A 148 -0.66 -21.28 12.30
C SER A 148 -0.51 -19.86 11.79
N VAL A 149 -0.61 -18.87 12.70
CA VAL A 149 -0.42 -17.45 12.39
C VAL A 149 1.02 -17.21 11.89
N ASN A 150 2.03 -17.76 12.58
CA ASN A 150 3.43 -17.63 12.19
C ASN A 150 3.71 -18.26 10.81
N THR A 151 3.15 -19.45 10.56
CA THR A 151 3.30 -20.13 9.27
C THR A 151 2.65 -19.30 8.15
N SER A 152 1.43 -18.80 8.38
CA SER A 152 0.71 -17.94 7.42
C SER A 152 1.48 -16.64 7.16
N LEU A 153 1.99 -15.98 8.22
CA LEU A 153 2.76 -14.76 8.09
C LEU A 153 4.00 -14.94 7.22
N ARG A 154 4.77 -16.00 7.49
CA ARG A 154 5.98 -16.29 6.71
C ARG A 154 5.66 -16.46 5.22
N ILE A 155 4.61 -17.24 4.90
CA ILE A 155 4.21 -17.46 3.50
C ILE A 155 3.73 -16.16 2.85
N LEU A 156 2.97 -15.33 3.58
CA LEU A 156 2.50 -14.04 3.06
C LEU A 156 3.65 -13.05 2.82
N ILE A 157 4.69 -13.09 3.64
CA ILE A 157 5.92 -12.31 3.41
C ILE A 157 6.68 -12.85 2.20
N ASP A 158 6.87 -14.18 2.10
CA ASP A 158 7.58 -14.81 0.99
C ASP A 158 6.87 -14.57 -0.35
N LYS A 159 5.52 -14.48 -0.34
CA LYS A 159 4.70 -14.14 -1.49
C LYS A 159 4.50 -12.64 -1.72
N GLU A 160 5.14 -11.79 -0.91
CA GLU A 160 5.09 -10.33 -1.01
C GLU A 160 3.69 -9.70 -0.80
N PHE A 161 2.78 -10.37 -0.09
CA PHE A 161 1.51 -9.79 0.34
C PHE A 161 1.67 -8.93 1.58
N ILE A 162 2.62 -9.27 2.45
CA ILE A 162 2.94 -8.54 3.68
C ILE A 162 4.37 -8.05 3.63
N LEU A 163 4.56 -6.80 4.00
CA LEU A 163 5.86 -6.18 4.19
C LEU A 163 6.14 -6.01 5.69
N ARG A 164 7.33 -6.41 6.10
CA ARG A 164 7.86 -6.09 7.44
C ARG A 164 8.52 -4.72 7.41
N GLN A 165 8.07 -3.84 8.28
CA GLN A 165 8.64 -2.52 8.53
C GLN A 165 9.20 -2.45 9.97
N PRO A 166 10.00 -1.42 10.33
CA PRO A 166 10.47 -1.23 11.71
C PRO A 166 9.34 -1.21 12.73
N ASP A 167 8.18 -0.64 12.36
CA ASP A 167 7.02 -0.46 13.24
C ASP A 167 6.06 -1.65 13.24
N GLY A 168 6.26 -2.65 12.37
CA GLY A 168 5.37 -3.82 12.32
C GLY A 168 5.17 -4.39 10.92
N TYR A 169 4.05 -5.07 10.75
CA TYR A 169 3.65 -5.72 9.51
C TYR A 169 2.50 -4.95 8.87
N ILE A 170 2.58 -4.74 7.56
CA ILE A 170 1.57 -4.04 6.74
C ILE A 170 1.26 -4.87 5.50
N VAL A 171 0.07 -4.69 4.95
CA VAL A 171 -0.22 -5.17 3.59
C VAL A 171 0.61 -4.36 2.60
N TYR A 172 1.34 -5.05 1.71
CA TYR A 172 2.27 -4.40 0.80
C TYR A 172 1.57 -3.48 -0.20
N ASP A 173 0.54 -3.98 -0.87
CA ASP A 173 -0.26 -3.20 -1.81
C ASP A 173 -1.26 -2.31 -1.05
N ARG A 174 -1.14 -0.98 -1.20
CA ARG A 174 -1.97 -0.02 -0.47
C ARG A 174 -3.43 -0.07 -0.90
N PHE A 175 -3.71 -0.26 -2.18
CA PHE A 175 -5.09 -0.38 -2.64
C PHE A 175 -5.72 -1.69 -2.18
N MET A 176 -4.97 -2.80 -2.21
CA MET A 176 -5.41 -4.06 -1.61
C MET A 176 -5.66 -3.89 -0.11
N SER A 177 -4.81 -3.19 0.63
CA SER A 177 -5.02 -2.92 2.06
C SER A 177 -6.33 -2.21 2.31
N ILE A 178 -6.63 -1.17 1.53
CA ILE A 178 -7.88 -0.41 1.63
C ILE A 178 -9.09 -1.30 1.27
N TRP A 179 -9.00 -2.06 0.20
CA TRP A 179 -10.06 -2.97 -0.22
C TRP A 179 -10.35 -4.03 0.85
N LEU A 180 -9.32 -4.68 1.39
CA LEU A 180 -9.42 -5.70 2.45
C LEU A 180 -10.00 -5.16 3.75
N SER A 181 -9.72 -3.91 4.10
CA SER A 181 -10.25 -3.30 5.33
C SER A 181 -11.76 -3.09 5.30
N ARG A 182 -12.38 -3.11 4.10
CA ARG A 182 -13.82 -2.89 3.86
C ARG A 182 -14.64 -4.19 3.82
N ILE A 183 -13.98 -5.33 3.70
CA ILE A 183 -14.59 -6.67 3.64
C ILE A 183 -14.18 -7.49 4.86
#